data_8d87cb780c70e91053dd7358ef7ee86d
#
_entry.id   8d87cb780c70e91053dd7358ef7ee86d
#
_cell.length_a   1.000
_cell.length_b   1.000
_cell.length_c   1.000
_cell.angle_alpha   90.00
_cell.angle_beta   90.00
_cell.angle_gamma   90.00
#
_symmetry.space_group_name_H-M   'P 1'
#
loop_
_entity.id
_entity.type
_entity.pdbx_description
1 polymer ?
#
loop_
_entity_poly.entity_id
_entity_poly.type
_entity_poly.pdbx_seq_one_letter_code
_entity_poly.pdbx_strand_id
1 'polypeptide(L)'
;EFRRVLFRSPILRSGLSASGGIMLIVVVLGSIYGGVASPTEAAAVSAVYAFLVSVFFYRDMGPLKDQPWRKNSESIINMVARNSWQMSWALPKSVNHPEVRKTILDGAKVSIMLLFIIANAMLFAHVLTTERIPHQIAESIVSWGLEPWMFLVVVNILLLIAGNFMEPSAILLIMAPILFPIAMKLGIDPIHLGIIMVVNMEIGMLTP
;
A
#
# COMPACT_ATOMS: atom_id res chain seq x y z
N GLU A 1 19.11 -33.62 20.87
CA GLU A 1 18.08 -34.10 19.91
C GLU A 1 16.71 -33.49 20.19
N PHE A 2 16.27 -33.45 21.44
CA PHE A 2 14.98 -32.93 21.87
C PHE A 2 14.75 -31.45 21.48
N ARG A 3 15.78 -30.62 21.47
CA ARG A 3 15.71 -29.20 21.08
C ARG A 3 15.52 -29.00 19.57
N ARG A 4 16.03 -29.89 18.74
CA ARG A 4 15.87 -29.82 17.25
C ARG A 4 14.48 -30.17 16.77
N VAL A 5 13.80 -31.09 17.46
CA VAL A 5 12.44 -31.53 17.07
C VAL A 5 11.38 -30.48 17.43
N LEU A 6 11.55 -29.76 18.55
CA LEU A 6 10.62 -28.73 19.01
C LEU A 6 10.62 -27.48 18.13
N PHE A 7 11.76 -27.12 17.52
CA PHE A 7 11.86 -25.92 16.69
C PHE A 7 11.51 -26.15 15.20
N ARG A 8 11.69 -27.34 14.70
CA ARG A 8 11.52 -27.61 13.26
C ARG A 8 10.04 -27.76 12.83
N SER A 9 9.22 -28.36 13.63
CA SER A 9 7.79 -28.58 13.31
C SER A 9 6.95 -27.28 13.40
N PRO A 10 7.07 -26.42 14.42
CA PRO A 10 6.32 -25.19 14.47
C PRO A 10 6.77 -24.15 13.44
N ILE A 11 8.07 -24.05 13.12
CA ILE A 11 8.58 -23.13 12.10
C ILE A 11 8.09 -23.52 10.70
N LEU A 12 8.17 -24.80 10.32
CA LEU A 12 7.66 -25.28 9.04
C LEU A 12 6.14 -25.09 8.94
N ARG A 13 5.42 -25.36 10.00
CA ARG A 13 3.94 -25.21 10.03
C ARG A 13 3.55 -23.74 9.97
N SER A 14 4.25 -22.86 10.66
CA SER A 14 4.05 -21.41 10.59
C SER A 14 4.42 -20.84 9.21
N GLY A 15 5.52 -21.32 8.61
CA GLY A 15 5.91 -20.96 7.25
C GLY A 15 4.88 -21.38 6.19
N LEU A 16 4.32 -22.57 6.32
CA LEU A 16 3.24 -23.04 5.44
C LEU A 16 1.95 -22.24 5.65
N SER A 17 1.64 -21.87 6.88
CA SER A 17 0.48 -21.02 7.18
C SER A 17 0.67 -19.58 6.68
N ALA A 18 1.90 -19.09 6.63
CA ALA A 18 2.22 -17.75 6.11
C ALA A 18 2.49 -17.73 4.58
N SER A 19 2.47 -18.89 3.92
CA SER A 19 2.86 -19.02 2.51
C SER A 19 2.07 -18.11 1.57
N GLY A 20 0.77 -17.92 1.82
CA GLY A 20 -0.06 -17.01 1.03
C GLY A 20 0.36 -15.56 1.13
N GLY A 21 0.73 -15.10 2.34
CA GLY A 21 1.25 -13.74 2.54
C GLY A 21 2.65 -13.56 1.93
N ILE A 22 3.53 -14.55 2.08
CA ILE A 22 4.86 -14.53 1.47
C ILE A 22 4.74 -14.50 -0.06
N MET A 23 3.86 -15.31 -0.63
CA MET A 23 3.62 -15.35 -2.07
C MET A 23 3.07 -14.03 -2.60
N LEU A 24 2.25 -13.32 -1.81
CA LEU A 24 1.77 -11.98 -2.15
C LEU A 24 2.95 -11.02 -2.33
N ILE A 25 3.88 -10.99 -1.39
CA ILE A 25 5.08 -10.14 -1.47
C ILE A 25 5.91 -10.49 -2.72
N VAL A 26 6.11 -11.78 -2.98
CA VAL A 26 6.85 -12.24 -4.17
C VAL A 26 6.15 -11.83 -5.46
N VAL A 27 4.83 -11.93 -5.53
CA VAL A 27 4.05 -11.54 -6.71
C VAL A 27 4.15 -10.03 -6.93
N VAL A 28 3.98 -9.22 -5.88
CA VAL A 28 4.04 -7.75 -5.98
C VAL A 28 5.44 -7.28 -6.38
N LEU A 29 6.43 -7.59 -5.56
CA LEU A 29 7.80 -7.12 -5.80
C LEU A 29 8.39 -7.75 -7.06
N GLY A 30 8.15 -9.03 -7.29
CA GLY A 30 8.64 -9.73 -8.47
C GLY A 30 8.06 -9.17 -9.77
N SER A 31 6.78 -8.79 -9.80
CA SER A 31 6.16 -8.19 -10.99
C SER A 31 6.66 -6.77 -11.25
N ILE A 32 6.88 -5.97 -10.21
CA ILE A 32 7.39 -4.60 -10.35
C ILE A 32 8.87 -4.60 -10.75
N TYR A 33 9.73 -5.31 -10.02
CA TYR A 33 11.16 -5.35 -10.31
C TYR A 33 11.49 -6.15 -11.57
N GLY A 34 10.66 -7.12 -11.95
CA GLY A 34 10.74 -7.83 -13.21
C GLY A 34 10.26 -7.00 -14.41
N GLY A 35 9.75 -5.78 -14.20
CA GLY A 35 9.25 -4.92 -15.26
C GLY A 35 7.98 -5.44 -15.96
N VAL A 36 7.28 -6.40 -15.34
CA VAL A 36 6.07 -7.03 -15.92
C VAL A 36 4.83 -6.19 -15.64
N ALA A 37 4.78 -5.51 -14.50
CA ALA A 37 3.64 -4.71 -14.07
C ALA A 37 4.08 -3.39 -13.43
N SER A 38 3.30 -2.36 -13.65
CA SER A 38 3.40 -1.10 -12.91
C SER A 38 2.96 -1.30 -11.43
N PRO A 39 3.36 -0.42 -10.49
CA PRO A 39 2.91 -0.51 -9.10
C PRO A 39 1.39 -0.56 -8.94
N THR A 40 0.64 0.17 -9.78
CA THR A 40 -0.82 0.19 -9.75
C THR A 40 -1.44 -1.12 -10.23
N GLU A 41 -0.87 -1.72 -11.30
CA GLU A 41 -1.30 -3.03 -11.78
C GLU A 41 -0.96 -4.12 -10.77
N ALA A 42 0.23 -4.09 -10.18
CA ALA A 42 0.63 -5.02 -9.14
C ALA A 42 -0.31 -4.94 -7.91
N ALA A 43 -0.72 -3.72 -7.52
CA ALA A 43 -1.70 -3.53 -6.45
C ALA A 43 -3.07 -4.14 -6.78
N ALA A 44 -3.56 -3.97 -8.02
CA ALA A 44 -4.82 -4.56 -8.46
C ALA A 44 -4.77 -6.09 -8.46
N VAL A 45 -3.69 -6.68 -8.99
CA VAL A 45 -3.45 -8.14 -8.97
C VAL A 45 -3.37 -8.65 -7.54
N SER A 46 -2.70 -7.91 -6.64
CA SER A 46 -2.58 -8.25 -5.22
C SER A 46 -3.93 -8.29 -4.52
N ALA A 47 -4.81 -7.33 -4.80
CA ALA A 47 -6.14 -7.30 -4.21
C ALA A 47 -6.98 -8.52 -4.62
N VAL A 48 -6.93 -8.89 -5.89
CA VAL A 48 -7.60 -10.10 -6.41
C VAL A 48 -6.99 -11.36 -5.79
N TYR A 49 -5.66 -11.45 -5.75
CA TYR A 49 -4.95 -12.57 -5.14
C TYR A 49 -5.31 -12.72 -3.65
N ALA A 50 -5.24 -11.62 -2.88
CA ALA A 50 -5.58 -11.63 -1.45
C ALA A 50 -7.03 -12.09 -1.22
N PHE A 51 -7.97 -11.60 -2.03
CA PHE A 51 -9.36 -12.03 -1.99
C PHE A 51 -9.50 -13.55 -2.24
N LEU A 52 -8.88 -14.06 -3.30
CA LEU A 52 -8.94 -15.49 -3.63
C LEU A 52 -8.31 -16.36 -2.54
N VAL A 53 -7.17 -15.96 -2.02
CA VAL A 53 -6.48 -16.71 -0.96
C VAL A 53 -7.28 -16.69 0.34
N SER A 54 -7.84 -15.55 0.75
CA SER A 54 -8.64 -15.45 1.97
C SER A 54 -9.94 -16.27 1.89
N VAL A 55 -10.63 -16.23 0.76
CA VAL A 55 -11.93 -16.93 0.60
C VAL A 55 -11.74 -18.42 0.37
N PHE A 56 -10.76 -18.82 -0.45
CA PHE A 56 -10.65 -20.20 -0.89
C PHE A 56 -9.56 -20.99 -0.18
N PHE A 57 -8.45 -20.37 0.12
CA PHE A 57 -7.30 -21.08 0.69
C PHE A 57 -7.32 -21.07 2.21
N TYR A 58 -7.37 -19.89 2.83
CA TYR A 58 -7.45 -19.79 4.29
C TYR A 58 -8.87 -20.00 4.83
N ARG A 59 -9.87 -19.67 4.03
CA ARG A 59 -11.28 -19.74 4.44
C ARG A 59 -11.58 -18.92 5.69
N ASP A 60 -10.93 -17.76 5.78
CA ASP A 60 -11.09 -16.84 6.90
C ASP A 60 -12.32 -15.95 6.73
N MET A 61 -12.79 -15.78 5.50
CA MET A 61 -13.97 -14.98 5.17
C MET A 61 -14.82 -15.63 4.06
N GLY A 62 -16.09 -15.23 4.02
CA GLY A 62 -17.01 -15.67 2.99
C GLY A 62 -17.76 -16.97 3.34
N PRO A 63 -18.46 -17.58 2.36
CA PRO A 63 -19.34 -18.70 2.58
C PRO A 63 -18.63 -20.02 2.94
N LEU A 64 -17.32 -20.09 2.79
CA LEU A 64 -16.49 -21.23 3.14
C LEU A 64 -15.79 -21.09 4.49
N LYS A 65 -16.09 -20.02 5.24
CA LYS A 65 -15.47 -19.73 6.54
C LYS A 65 -15.58 -20.94 7.47
N ASP A 66 -14.48 -21.24 8.14
CA ASP A 66 -14.34 -22.32 9.13
C ASP A 66 -14.63 -23.74 8.61
N GLN A 67 -14.80 -23.93 7.29
CA GLN A 67 -15.02 -25.26 6.74
C GLN A 67 -13.68 -25.99 6.56
N PRO A 68 -13.53 -27.20 7.14
CA PRO A 68 -12.29 -27.95 7.04
C PRO A 68 -12.05 -28.43 5.60
N TRP A 69 -10.81 -28.36 5.15
CA TRP A 69 -10.39 -28.88 3.85
C TRP A 69 -10.66 -30.36 3.69
N ARG A 70 -10.51 -31.14 4.78
CA ARG A 70 -10.69 -32.58 4.80
C ARG A 70 -11.62 -32.96 5.96
N LYS A 71 -12.62 -33.78 5.69
CA LYS A 71 -13.42 -34.45 6.72
C LYS A 71 -12.76 -35.75 7.12
N ASN A 72 -13.01 -36.18 8.36
CA ASN A 72 -12.54 -37.49 8.84
C ASN A 72 -13.03 -38.61 7.92
N SER A 73 -12.12 -39.48 7.53
CA SER A 73 -12.39 -40.67 6.65
C SER A 73 -12.76 -40.36 5.19
N GLU A 74 -12.48 -39.16 4.66
CA GLU A 74 -12.75 -38.81 3.27
C GLU A 74 -11.61 -39.21 2.34
N SER A 75 -11.91 -39.85 1.20
CA SER A 75 -10.94 -40.13 0.13
C SER A 75 -10.44 -38.82 -0.50
N ILE A 76 -9.17 -38.79 -0.96
CA ILE A 76 -8.55 -37.64 -1.59
C ILE A 76 -9.38 -37.17 -2.80
N ILE A 77 -9.91 -38.09 -3.60
CA ILE A 77 -10.70 -37.78 -4.78
C ILE A 77 -11.99 -37.04 -4.39
N ASN A 78 -12.71 -37.57 -3.38
CA ASN A 78 -13.96 -36.97 -2.91
C ASN A 78 -13.70 -35.60 -2.25
N MET A 79 -12.58 -35.43 -1.55
CA MET A 79 -12.14 -34.15 -0.97
C MET A 79 -11.92 -33.12 -2.07
N VAL A 80 -11.18 -33.44 -3.14
CA VAL A 80 -10.90 -32.54 -4.25
C VAL A 80 -12.19 -32.18 -4.99
N ALA A 81 -13.00 -33.15 -5.35
CA ALA A 81 -14.27 -32.93 -6.04
C ALA A 81 -15.23 -32.05 -5.24
N ARG A 82 -15.38 -32.32 -3.95
CA ARG A 82 -16.20 -31.49 -3.05
C ARG A 82 -15.67 -30.05 -2.93
N ASN A 83 -14.38 -29.89 -2.71
CA ASN A 83 -13.80 -28.56 -2.56
C ASN A 83 -13.89 -27.75 -3.85
N SER A 84 -13.64 -28.37 -5.02
CA SER A 84 -13.78 -27.70 -6.32
C SER A 84 -15.23 -27.27 -6.58
N TRP A 85 -16.20 -28.13 -6.28
CA TRP A 85 -17.61 -27.79 -6.37
C TRP A 85 -18.02 -26.67 -5.43
N GLN A 86 -17.57 -26.73 -4.18
CA GLN A 86 -17.82 -25.67 -3.20
C GLN A 86 -17.19 -24.34 -3.62
N MET A 87 -15.98 -24.35 -4.17
CA MET A 87 -15.30 -23.15 -4.68
C MET A 87 -16.07 -22.47 -5.82
N SER A 88 -16.55 -23.25 -6.80
CA SER A 88 -17.30 -22.69 -7.93
C SER A 88 -18.62 -22.02 -7.49
N TRP A 89 -19.31 -22.61 -6.51
CA TRP A 89 -20.53 -22.01 -5.94
C TRP A 89 -20.26 -20.89 -4.94
N ALA A 90 -19.11 -20.89 -4.31
CA ALA A 90 -18.74 -19.86 -3.34
C ALA A 90 -18.38 -18.52 -3.99
N LEU A 91 -17.83 -18.51 -5.21
CA LEU A 91 -17.45 -17.30 -5.94
C LEU A 91 -18.57 -16.26 -6.01
N PRO A 92 -19.75 -16.55 -6.60
CA PRO A 92 -20.83 -15.55 -6.68
C PRO A 92 -21.44 -15.22 -5.31
N LYS A 93 -21.41 -16.18 -4.38
CA LYS A 93 -21.94 -15.97 -3.01
C LYS A 93 -20.99 -15.18 -2.12
N SER A 94 -19.67 -15.26 -2.36
CA SER A 94 -18.69 -14.55 -1.57
C SER A 94 -18.80 -13.03 -1.73
N VAL A 95 -19.11 -12.54 -2.93
CA VAL A 95 -19.27 -11.10 -3.19
C VAL A 95 -20.43 -10.51 -2.36
N ASN A 96 -21.51 -11.27 -2.18
CA ASN A 96 -22.67 -10.85 -1.38
C ASN A 96 -22.55 -11.16 0.11
N HIS A 97 -21.46 -11.84 0.52
CA HIS A 97 -21.25 -12.17 1.93
C HIS A 97 -20.99 -10.90 2.75
N PRO A 98 -21.59 -10.73 3.96
CA PRO A 98 -21.51 -9.49 4.71
C PRO A 98 -20.08 -9.08 5.06
N GLU A 99 -19.20 -10.01 5.37
CA GLU A 99 -17.78 -9.73 5.67
C GLU A 99 -17.03 -9.20 4.43
N VAL A 100 -17.22 -9.84 3.28
CA VAL A 100 -16.61 -9.42 2.01
C VAL A 100 -17.14 -8.06 1.58
N ARG A 101 -18.47 -7.87 1.67
CA ARG A 101 -19.11 -6.59 1.38
C ARG A 101 -18.59 -5.47 2.27
N LYS A 102 -18.41 -5.76 3.56
CA LYS A 102 -17.81 -4.79 4.51
C LYS A 102 -16.40 -4.40 4.06
N THR A 103 -15.53 -5.36 3.75
CA THR A 103 -14.15 -5.10 3.28
C THR A 103 -14.13 -4.26 2.00
N ILE A 104 -14.99 -4.59 1.02
CA ILE A 104 -15.12 -3.80 -0.22
C ILE A 104 -15.60 -2.38 0.08
N LEU A 105 -16.61 -2.22 0.94
CA LEU A 105 -17.12 -0.90 1.31
C LEU A 105 -16.08 -0.05 2.08
N ASP A 106 -15.31 -0.67 2.95
CA ASP A 106 -14.27 0.04 3.70
C ASP A 106 -13.13 0.45 2.75
N GLY A 107 -12.72 -0.40 1.81
CA GLY A 107 -11.78 -0.02 0.73
C GLY A 107 -12.33 1.10 -0.16
N ALA A 108 -13.60 1.05 -0.52
CA ALA A 108 -14.25 2.11 -1.30
C ALA A 108 -14.27 3.45 -0.55
N LYS A 109 -14.54 3.46 0.76
CA LYS A 109 -14.50 4.69 1.58
C LYS A 109 -13.13 5.34 1.57
N VAL A 110 -12.07 4.53 1.75
CA VAL A 110 -10.67 5.02 1.68
C VAL A 110 -10.38 5.59 0.30
N SER A 111 -10.78 4.90 -0.77
CA SER A 111 -10.60 5.39 -2.14
C SER A 111 -11.32 6.71 -2.40
N ILE A 112 -12.57 6.85 -1.94
CA ILE A 112 -13.34 8.09 -2.06
C ILE A 112 -12.66 9.23 -1.31
N MET A 113 -12.18 8.98 -0.09
CA MET A 113 -11.46 9.97 0.70
C MET A 113 -10.20 10.46 -0.03
N LEU A 114 -9.39 9.53 -0.56
CA LEU A 114 -8.18 9.88 -1.31
C LEU A 114 -8.51 10.65 -2.59
N LEU A 115 -9.51 10.25 -3.36
CA LEU A 115 -9.94 10.96 -4.56
C LEU A 115 -10.43 12.38 -4.25
N PHE A 116 -11.14 12.57 -3.13
CA PHE A 116 -11.55 13.90 -2.67
C PHE A 116 -10.36 14.78 -2.32
N ILE A 117 -9.35 14.23 -1.63
CA ILE A 117 -8.10 14.94 -1.31
C ILE A 117 -7.37 15.31 -2.62
N ILE A 118 -7.25 14.38 -3.57
CA ILE A 118 -6.62 14.64 -4.88
C ILE A 118 -7.32 15.79 -5.61
N ALA A 119 -8.64 15.78 -5.70
CA ALA A 119 -9.39 16.83 -6.37
C ALA A 119 -9.12 18.21 -5.75
N ASN A 120 -9.14 18.31 -4.42
CA ASN A 120 -8.83 19.56 -3.72
C ASN A 120 -7.36 19.97 -3.88
N ALA A 121 -6.43 19.02 -3.83
CA ALA A 121 -5.01 19.27 -4.03
C ALA A 121 -4.72 19.78 -5.45
N MET A 122 -5.38 19.24 -6.48
CA MET A 122 -5.25 19.71 -7.86
C MET A 122 -5.76 21.15 -8.01
N LEU A 123 -6.91 21.47 -7.39
CA LEU A 123 -7.44 22.83 -7.37
C LEU A 123 -6.47 23.80 -6.69
N PHE A 124 -5.94 23.41 -5.54
CA PHE A 124 -4.95 24.18 -4.80
C PHE A 124 -3.65 24.40 -5.62
N ALA A 125 -3.14 23.32 -6.24
CA ALA A 125 -1.97 23.40 -7.11
C ALA A 125 -2.19 24.36 -8.31
N HIS A 126 -3.39 24.35 -8.90
CA HIS A 126 -3.75 25.24 -9.97
C HIS A 126 -3.70 26.71 -9.53
N VAL A 127 -4.29 27.03 -8.38
CA VAL A 127 -4.25 28.40 -7.81
C VAL A 127 -2.81 28.81 -7.54
N LEU A 128 -2.03 27.99 -6.86
CA LEU A 128 -0.62 28.29 -6.55
C LEU A 128 0.20 28.57 -7.81
N THR A 129 -0.02 27.77 -8.86
CA THR A 129 0.71 27.93 -10.13
C THR A 129 0.29 29.19 -10.87
N THR A 130 -1.00 29.52 -10.88
CA THR A 130 -1.56 30.72 -11.51
C THR A 130 -1.01 31.98 -10.83
N GLU A 131 -0.97 32.00 -9.51
CA GLU A 131 -0.43 33.08 -8.69
C GLU A 131 1.11 33.09 -8.63
N ARG A 132 1.79 32.14 -9.28
CA ARG A 132 3.25 31.98 -9.30
C ARG A 132 3.90 31.93 -7.90
N ILE A 133 3.16 31.50 -6.88
CA ILE A 133 3.63 31.45 -5.49
C ILE A 133 4.90 30.62 -5.33
N PRO A 134 5.05 29.40 -5.92
CA PRO A 134 6.29 28.64 -5.82
C PRO A 134 7.50 29.38 -6.41
N HIS A 135 7.28 30.18 -7.46
CA HIS A 135 8.33 30.99 -8.09
C HIS A 135 8.80 32.11 -7.17
N GLN A 136 7.87 32.81 -6.54
CA GLN A 136 8.18 33.90 -5.59
C GLN A 136 8.94 33.38 -4.37
N ILE A 137 8.51 32.20 -3.85
CA ILE A 137 9.21 31.53 -2.74
C ILE A 137 10.65 31.14 -3.16
N ALA A 138 10.82 30.55 -4.34
CA ALA A 138 12.14 30.15 -4.83
C ALA A 138 13.06 31.37 -5.03
N GLU A 139 12.57 32.47 -5.59
CA GLU A 139 13.32 33.71 -5.75
C GLU A 139 13.72 34.30 -4.39
N SER A 140 12.83 34.24 -3.40
CA SER A 140 13.15 34.69 -2.04
C SER A 140 14.24 33.82 -1.41
N ILE A 141 14.16 32.49 -1.56
CA ILE A 141 15.17 31.56 -1.05
C ILE A 141 16.54 31.84 -1.68
N VAL A 142 16.60 32.05 -3.00
CA VAL A 142 17.82 32.38 -3.71
C VAL A 142 18.37 33.76 -3.27
N SER A 143 17.48 34.73 -3.10
CA SER A 143 17.89 36.09 -2.65
C SER A 143 18.46 36.12 -1.22
N TRP A 144 18.05 35.18 -0.38
CA TRP A 144 18.60 34.99 0.98
C TRP A 144 19.95 34.26 0.98
N GLY A 145 20.43 33.82 -0.20
CA GLY A 145 21.69 33.10 -0.32
C GLY A 145 21.62 31.68 0.25
N LEU A 146 20.41 31.11 0.36
CA LEU A 146 20.22 29.72 0.82
C LEU A 146 20.69 28.76 -0.25
N GLU A 147 21.62 27.90 0.13
CA GLU A 147 22.10 26.82 -0.72
C GLU A 147 21.07 25.67 -0.82
N PRO A 148 21.09 24.87 -1.90
CA PRO A 148 20.13 23.77 -2.10
C PRO A 148 20.03 22.79 -0.93
N TRP A 149 21.15 22.53 -0.24
CA TRP A 149 21.15 21.63 0.92
C TRP A 149 20.39 22.20 2.13
N MET A 150 20.43 23.55 2.33
CA MET A 150 19.67 24.20 3.40
C MET A 150 18.17 24.08 3.16
N PHE A 151 17.73 24.23 1.91
CA PHE A 151 16.33 23.97 1.52
C PHE A 151 15.92 22.53 1.87
N LEU A 152 16.76 21.54 1.53
CA LEU A 152 16.47 20.14 1.87
C LEU A 152 16.37 19.90 3.38
N VAL A 153 17.20 20.53 4.20
CA VAL A 153 17.14 20.46 5.66
C VAL A 153 15.80 21.00 6.18
N VAL A 154 15.38 22.17 5.70
CA VAL A 154 14.11 22.79 6.10
C VAL A 154 12.93 21.89 5.69
N VAL A 155 12.95 21.37 4.45
CA VAL A 155 11.93 20.44 3.96
C VAL A 155 11.88 19.17 4.79
N ASN A 156 13.04 18.58 5.14
CA ASN A 156 13.10 17.40 6.01
C ASN A 156 12.41 17.64 7.35
N ILE A 157 12.75 18.74 8.03
CA ILE A 157 12.15 19.08 9.33
C ILE A 157 10.63 19.26 9.19
N LEU A 158 10.19 20.01 8.17
CA LEU A 158 8.78 20.26 7.92
C LEU A 158 8.00 18.98 7.65
N LEU A 159 8.56 18.08 6.83
CA LEU A 159 7.91 16.79 6.49
C LEU A 159 7.88 15.84 7.68
N LEU A 160 8.91 15.79 8.51
CA LEU A 160 8.92 15.00 9.74
C LEU A 160 7.82 15.48 10.70
N ILE A 161 7.68 16.79 10.88
CA ILE A 161 6.61 17.35 11.71
C ILE A 161 5.24 17.03 11.11
N ALA A 162 5.05 17.28 9.82
CA ALA A 162 3.78 17.00 9.15
C ALA A 162 3.39 15.52 9.19
N GLY A 163 4.37 14.61 9.02
CA GLY A 163 4.16 13.16 9.07
C GLY A 163 3.67 12.64 10.41
N ASN A 164 3.91 13.37 11.52
CA ASN A 164 3.37 13.02 12.83
C ASN A 164 1.86 13.28 12.97
N PHE A 165 1.29 14.18 12.17
CA PHE A 165 -0.09 14.63 12.32
C PHE A 165 -1.02 14.23 11.20
N MET A 166 -0.47 13.94 10.02
CA MET A 166 -1.25 13.72 8.81
C MET A 166 -0.83 12.42 8.12
N GLU A 167 -1.78 11.84 7.40
CA GLU A 167 -1.53 10.66 6.57
C GLU A 167 -0.57 11.01 5.41
N PRO A 168 0.44 10.16 5.12
CA PRO A 168 1.47 10.41 4.11
C PRO A 168 0.95 10.77 2.72
N SER A 169 -0.09 10.07 2.27
CA SER A 169 -0.66 10.32 0.94
C SER A 169 -1.22 11.74 0.81
N ALA A 170 -1.87 12.23 1.86
CA ALA A 170 -2.42 13.59 1.90
C ALA A 170 -1.30 14.65 1.86
N ILE A 171 -0.23 14.45 2.63
CA ILE A 171 0.91 15.36 2.66
C ILE A 171 1.58 15.41 1.28
N LEU A 172 1.84 14.25 0.66
CA LEU A 172 2.44 14.18 -0.68
C LEU A 172 1.62 14.97 -1.69
N LEU A 173 0.32 14.76 -1.71
CA LEU A 173 -0.58 15.41 -2.66
C LEU A 173 -0.63 16.94 -2.50
N ILE A 174 -0.52 17.44 -1.26
CA ILE A 174 -0.56 18.87 -0.97
C ILE A 174 0.81 19.51 -1.18
N MET A 175 1.88 18.88 -0.70
CA MET A 175 3.21 19.48 -0.66
C MET A 175 3.98 19.34 -1.97
N ALA A 176 3.75 18.26 -2.75
CA ALA A 176 4.48 18.06 -3.99
C ALA A 176 4.32 19.21 -4.99
N PRO A 177 3.12 19.74 -5.30
CA PRO A 177 2.96 20.86 -6.21
C PRO A 177 3.69 22.14 -5.77
N ILE A 178 3.99 22.26 -4.48
CA ILE A 178 4.71 23.41 -3.92
C ILE A 178 6.21 23.17 -3.98
N LEU A 179 6.66 22.02 -3.47
CA LEU A 179 8.10 21.76 -3.26
C LEU A 179 8.84 21.43 -4.55
N PHE A 180 8.23 20.71 -5.50
CA PHE A 180 8.91 20.33 -6.75
C PHE A 180 9.34 21.53 -7.61
N PRO A 181 8.50 22.54 -7.88
CA PRO A 181 8.91 23.71 -8.65
C PRO A 181 10.04 24.49 -7.99
N ILE A 182 10.04 24.57 -6.65
CA ILE A 182 11.09 25.25 -5.89
C ILE A 182 12.41 24.47 -6.01
N ALA A 183 12.36 23.16 -5.76
CA ALA A 183 13.53 22.28 -5.83
C ALA A 183 14.18 22.28 -7.22
N MET A 184 13.38 22.21 -8.28
CA MET A 184 13.90 22.28 -9.66
C MET A 184 14.59 23.61 -9.95
N LYS A 185 14.07 24.73 -9.45
CA LYS A 185 14.74 26.03 -9.59
C LYS A 185 16.07 26.10 -8.84
N LEU A 186 16.19 25.40 -7.73
CA LEU A 186 17.42 25.28 -6.94
C LEU A 186 18.39 24.22 -7.52
N GLY A 187 18.06 23.58 -8.63
CA GLY A 187 18.88 22.54 -9.27
C GLY A 187 18.85 21.18 -8.55
N ILE A 188 17.85 20.95 -7.69
CA ILE A 188 17.67 19.66 -6.98
C ILE A 188 16.92 18.71 -7.90
N ASP A 189 17.44 17.49 -8.02
CA ASP A 189 16.79 16.42 -8.79
C ASP A 189 15.42 16.06 -8.22
N PRO A 190 14.36 16.01 -9.07
CA PRO A 190 12.99 15.71 -8.61
C PRO A 190 12.86 14.33 -7.98
N ILE A 191 13.60 13.33 -8.49
CA ILE A 191 13.56 11.96 -7.94
C ILE A 191 14.17 11.95 -6.55
N HIS A 192 15.28 12.64 -6.36
CA HIS A 192 15.93 12.79 -5.05
C HIS A 192 14.97 13.43 -4.02
N LEU A 193 14.31 14.54 -4.40
CA LEU A 193 13.31 15.16 -3.53
C LEU A 193 12.14 14.22 -3.23
N GLY A 194 11.64 13.50 -4.23
CA GLY A 194 10.55 12.55 -4.06
C GLY A 194 10.89 11.44 -3.07
N ILE A 195 12.10 10.90 -3.14
CA ILE A 195 12.59 9.90 -2.17
C ILE A 195 12.65 10.48 -0.76
N ILE A 196 13.21 11.69 -0.62
CA ILE A 196 13.26 12.38 0.67
C ILE A 196 11.86 12.57 1.25
N MET A 197 10.90 12.99 0.44
CA MET A 197 9.51 13.17 0.88
C MET A 197 8.91 11.87 1.41
N VAL A 198 9.00 10.78 0.65
CA VAL A 198 8.44 9.48 1.05
C VAL A 198 9.11 8.96 2.33
N VAL A 199 10.44 8.96 2.39
CA VAL A 199 11.18 8.44 3.56
C VAL A 199 10.87 9.24 4.82
N ASN A 200 10.80 10.57 4.74
CA ASN A 200 10.49 11.40 5.91
C ASN A 200 9.07 11.17 6.43
N MET A 201 8.10 10.94 5.55
CA MET A 201 6.73 10.65 5.97
C MET A 201 6.62 9.30 6.67
N GLU A 202 7.30 8.27 6.14
CA GLU A 202 7.33 6.96 6.78
C GLU A 202 8.00 7.03 8.16
N ILE A 203 9.10 7.79 8.29
CA ILE A 203 9.75 8.02 9.58
C ILE A 203 8.83 8.81 10.53
N GLY A 204 8.12 9.82 10.03
CA GLY A 204 7.16 10.60 10.80
C GLY A 204 6.07 9.73 11.40
N MET A 205 5.51 8.78 10.65
CA MET A 205 4.52 7.82 11.13
C MET A 205 5.03 6.87 12.21
N LEU A 206 6.33 6.58 12.23
CA LEU A 206 6.96 5.70 13.23
C LEU A 206 7.30 6.43 14.53
N THR A 207 7.23 7.76 14.53
CA THR A 207 7.52 8.56 15.73
C THR A 207 6.28 8.61 16.62
N PRO A 208 6.36 8.18 17.90
CA PRO A 208 5.21 8.11 18.80
C PRO A 208 4.70 9.49 19.24
#